data_c33d5dcbf271600e942416d428bd66ed
#
_entry.id   c33d5dcbf271600e942416d428bd66ed
#
_cell.length_a   1.000
_cell.length_b   1.000
_cell.length_c   1.000
_cell.angle_alpha   90.00
_cell.angle_beta   90.00
_cell.angle_gamma   90.00
#
_symmetry.space_group_name_H-M   'P 1'
#
loop_
_entity.id
_entity.type
_entity.pdbx_description
1 polymer ?
#
loop_
_entity_poly.entity_id
_entity_poly.type
_entity_poly.pdbx_seq_one_letter_code
_entity_poly.pdbx_strand_id
1 'polypeptide(L)'
;MVADARTPLYRQISNSLLAGIREGKFPVGSFLPGELELIDRFDASRHTIREALRVLEDMGLVKRQRGRGTLVLSTEAAPAYVQMVRSPSELFSYPDSSQFRLLTDDRIKADKSLARDLGCQVGDEWVQISGLRTLGSEGMPICWANVYVIPEYGSIAQRLGGSSRPVYEMIAETFKESIENITVRLTAGVLSAQKAETLAVEEGTPSLSVSRFYRGRGG
;
A
#
# COMPACT_ATOMS: atom_id res chain seq x y z
N MET A 1 -8.81 -15.25 21.70
CA MET A 1 -8.41 -14.70 20.38
C MET A 1 -7.55 -15.76 19.70
N VAL A 2 -8.08 -16.39 18.66
CA VAL A 2 -7.38 -17.45 17.91
C VAL A 2 -6.34 -16.76 17.03
N ALA A 3 -5.06 -17.05 17.26
CA ALA A 3 -3.99 -16.60 16.40
C ALA A 3 -4.17 -17.26 15.02
N ASP A 4 -4.39 -16.45 14.00
CA ASP A 4 -4.47 -16.91 12.61
C ASP A 4 -3.09 -17.46 12.20
N ALA A 5 -3.01 -18.76 11.99
CA ALA A 5 -1.79 -19.53 11.71
C ALA A 5 -1.08 -19.12 10.38
N ARG A 6 -1.58 -18.11 9.68
CA ARG A 6 -1.03 -17.57 8.43
C ARG A 6 -0.23 -16.26 8.59
N THR A 7 -0.32 -15.60 9.75
CA THR A 7 0.38 -14.33 9.97
C THR A 7 1.81 -14.58 10.46
N PRO A 8 2.85 -14.05 9.80
CA PRO A 8 4.24 -14.21 10.24
C PRO A 8 4.44 -13.76 11.69
N LEU A 9 5.26 -14.50 12.45
CA LEU A 9 5.45 -14.28 13.90
C LEU A 9 5.89 -12.84 14.23
N TYR A 10 6.75 -12.23 13.42
CA TYR A 10 7.18 -10.84 13.64
C TYR A 10 6.00 -9.86 13.57
N ARG A 11 5.00 -10.10 12.71
CA ARG A 11 3.77 -9.27 12.64
C ARG A 11 2.88 -9.45 13.86
N GLN A 12 2.76 -10.67 14.38
CA GLN A 12 2.01 -10.93 15.61
C GLN A 12 2.65 -10.18 16.78
N ILE A 13 3.98 -10.21 16.88
CA ILE A 13 4.75 -9.50 17.91
C ILE A 13 4.59 -7.98 17.76
N SER A 14 4.75 -7.43 16.55
CA SER A 14 4.56 -5.99 16.32
C SER A 14 3.15 -5.53 16.67
N ASN A 15 2.12 -6.30 16.33
CA ASN A 15 0.72 -6.00 16.70
C ASN A 15 0.50 -6.04 18.22
N SER A 16 1.11 -7.02 18.93
CA SER A 16 1.02 -7.10 20.38
C SER A 16 1.70 -5.90 21.08
N LEU A 17 2.87 -5.48 20.58
CA LEU A 17 3.56 -4.30 21.10
C LEU A 17 2.79 -3.02 20.79
N LEU A 18 2.23 -2.90 19.59
CA LEU A 18 1.37 -1.79 19.18
C LEU A 18 0.15 -1.64 20.09
N ALA A 19 -0.53 -2.76 20.37
CA ALA A 19 -1.64 -2.78 21.33
C ALA A 19 -1.19 -2.27 22.70
N GLY A 20 -0.04 -2.74 23.21
CA GLY A 20 0.52 -2.26 24.47
C GLY A 20 0.86 -0.77 24.50
N ILE A 21 1.34 -0.21 23.39
CA ILE A 21 1.58 1.24 23.25
C ILE A 21 0.24 2.01 23.30
N ARG A 22 -0.77 1.57 22.54
CA ARG A 22 -2.11 2.20 22.50
C ARG A 22 -2.84 2.11 23.83
N GLU A 23 -2.72 1.00 24.53
CA GLU A 23 -3.30 0.78 25.86
C GLU A 23 -2.55 1.51 26.99
N GLY A 24 -1.46 2.22 26.67
CA GLY A 24 -0.65 2.94 27.64
C GLY A 24 0.27 2.08 28.51
N LYS A 25 0.42 0.78 28.21
CA LYS A 25 1.41 -0.09 28.90
C LYS A 25 2.84 0.38 28.65
N PHE A 26 3.09 1.01 27.50
CA PHE A 26 4.34 1.63 27.13
C PHE A 26 4.08 3.10 26.77
N PRO A 27 4.12 4.02 27.75
CA PRO A 27 3.81 5.44 27.50
C PRO A 27 4.81 6.11 26.56
N VAL A 28 4.36 7.17 25.87
CA VAL A 28 5.25 8.03 25.08
C VAL A 28 6.39 8.57 25.98
N GLY A 29 7.61 8.51 25.47
CA GLY A 29 8.83 8.87 26.21
C GLY A 29 9.41 7.73 27.06
N SER A 30 8.73 6.59 27.20
CA SER A 30 9.29 5.39 27.84
C SER A 30 10.02 4.51 26.82
N PHE A 31 10.77 3.53 27.33
CA PHE A 31 11.42 2.52 26.50
C PHE A 31 10.60 1.24 26.48
N LEU A 32 10.53 0.61 25.33
CA LEU A 32 10.05 -0.77 25.23
C LEU A 32 10.99 -1.73 25.97
N PRO A 33 10.53 -2.92 26.37
CA PRO A 33 11.38 -3.98 26.89
C PRO A 33 12.57 -4.25 25.97
N GLY A 34 13.70 -4.62 26.55
CA GLY A 34 14.94 -4.89 25.80
C GLY A 34 14.78 -6.07 24.82
N GLU A 35 15.64 -6.13 23.79
CA GLU A 35 15.58 -7.23 22.80
C GLU A 35 15.64 -8.61 23.47
N LEU A 36 16.45 -8.79 24.52
CA LEU A 36 16.56 -10.06 25.26
C LEU A 36 15.25 -10.40 26.00
N GLU A 37 14.64 -9.43 26.66
CA GLU A 37 13.39 -9.59 27.37
C GLU A 37 12.23 -9.91 26.39
N LEU A 38 12.24 -9.30 25.22
CA LEU A 38 11.25 -9.59 24.17
C LEU A 38 11.45 -10.99 23.58
N ILE A 39 12.69 -11.46 23.43
CA ILE A 39 13.02 -12.83 23.01
C ILE A 39 12.39 -13.82 23.98
N ASP A 40 12.63 -13.64 25.28
CA ASP A 40 12.11 -14.54 26.33
C ASP A 40 10.57 -14.47 26.41
N ARG A 41 10.01 -13.28 26.29
CA ARG A 41 8.55 -13.06 26.39
C ARG A 41 7.76 -13.67 25.23
N PHE A 42 8.30 -13.63 24.01
CA PHE A 42 7.61 -14.10 22.80
C PHE A 42 8.13 -15.44 22.28
N ASP A 43 9.10 -16.04 22.95
CA ASP A 43 9.79 -17.27 22.52
C ASP A 43 10.20 -17.18 21.03
N ALA A 44 10.84 -16.09 20.68
CA ALA A 44 11.14 -15.75 19.29
C ALA A 44 12.64 -15.52 19.08
N SER A 45 13.11 -15.77 17.85
CA SER A 45 14.51 -15.48 17.53
C SER A 45 14.83 -13.99 17.61
N ARG A 46 16.10 -13.65 17.87
CA ARG A 46 16.57 -12.25 17.84
C ARG A 46 16.23 -11.57 16.52
N HIS A 47 16.33 -12.26 15.39
CA HIS A 47 15.97 -11.73 14.09
C HIS A 47 14.48 -11.36 14.02
N THR A 48 13.60 -12.23 14.50
CA THR A 48 12.15 -12.01 14.52
C THR A 48 11.78 -10.80 15.39
N ILE A 49 12.39 -10.66 16.58
CA ILE A 49 12.17 -9.50 17.45
C ILE A 49 12.64 -8.21 16.78
N ARG A 50 13.82 -8.22 16.17
CA ARG A 50 14.35 -7.03 15.48
C ARG A 50 13.48 -6.62 14.29
N GLU A 51 12.92 -7.58 13.58
CA GLU A 51 12.00 -7.31 12.49
C GLU A 51 10.66 -6.74 13.00
N ALA A 52 10.13 -7.26 14.11
CA ALA A 52 8.94 -6.70 14.76
C ALA A 52 9.14 -5.26 15.24
N LEU A 53 10.27 -4.96 15.89
CA LEU A 53 10.60 -3.60 16.32
C LEU A 53 10.82 -2.66 15.14
N ARG A 54 11.34 -3.16 14.02
CA ARG A 54 11.49 -2.39 12.80
C ARG A 54 10.16 -1.97 12.20
N VAL A 55 9.16 -2.85 12.22
CA VAL A 55 7.79 -2.50 11.78
C VAL A 55 7.26 -1.31 12.58
N LEU A 56 7.43 -1.30 13.91
CA LEU A 56 6.99 -0.17 14.75
C LEU A 56 7.80 1.11 14.51
N GLU A 57 9.10 0.98 14.22
CA GLU A 57 9.97 2.12 13.87
C GLU A 57 9.58 2.70 12.51
N ASP A 58 9.28 1.85 11.53
CA ASP A 58 8.78 2.23 10.21
C ASP A 58 7.41 2.95 10.30
N MET A 59 6.58 2.62 11.29
CA MET A 59 5.33 3.30 11.61
C MET A 59 5.53 4.64 12.37
N GLY A 60 6.77 5.01 12.69
CA GLY A 60 7.08 6.22 13.46
C GLY A 60 6.67 6.16 14.93
N LEU A 61 6.25 5.00 15.43
CA LEU A 61 5.80 4.81 16.82
C LEU A 61 6.95 4.72 17.80
N VAL A 62 8.10 4.21 17.36
CA VAL A 62 9.28 4.03 18.19
C VAL A 62 10.55 4.45 17.44
N LYS A 63 11.65 4.66 18.19
CA LYS A 63 12.98 4.95 17.64
C LYS A 63 14.03 4.17 18.41
N ARG A 64 14.90 3.46 17.70
CA ARG A 64 16.04 2.79 18.28
C ARG A 64 17.12 3.80 18.67
N GLN A 65 17.61 3.69 19.89
CA GLN A 65 18.73 4.47 20.40
C GLN A 65 19.88 3.53 20.77
N ARG A 66 21.01 3.72 20.12
CA ARG A 66 22.19 2.86 20.35
C ARG A 66 22.59 2.86 21.83
N GLY A 67 22.66 1.69 22.44
CA GLY A 67 23.02 1.50 23.84
C GLY A 67 21.93 1.86 24.87
N ARG A 68 20.78 2.41 24.45
CA ARG A 68 19.69 2.83 25.36
C ARG A 68 18.40 2.05 25.19
N GLY A 69 18.19 1.40 24.04
CA GLY A 69 16.98 0.64 23.75
C GLY A 69 16.07 1.27 22.69
N THR A 70 14.79 0.92 22.72
CA THR A 70 13.76 1.37 21.76
C THR A 70 12.79 2.33 22.46
N LEU A 71 12.87 3.61 22.15
CA LEU A 71 12.06 4.69 22.75
C LEU A 71 10.70 4.77 22.05
N VAL A 72 9.60 4.87 22.81
CA VAL A 72 8.26 5.15 22.31
C VAL A 72 8.11 6.63 21.99
N LEU A 73 7.74 6.96 20.75
CA LEU A 73 7.60 8.35 20.28
C LEU A 73 6.14 8.78 20.19
N SER A 74 5.21 7.88 19.85
CA SER A 74 3.81 8.17 19.65
C SER A 74 2.94 6.95 19.94
N THR A 75 1.68 7.17 20.34
CA THR A 75 0.64 6.14 20.45
C THR A 75 -0.12 5.94 19.15
N GLU A 76 -0.07 6.93 18.27
CA GLU A 76 -0.67 6.89 16.94
C GLU A 76 0.44 6.78 15.91
N ALA A 77 0.26 5.89 14.96
CA ALA A 77 1.13 5.86 13.79
C ALA A 77 1.08 7.25 13.16
N ALA A 78 2.24 7.83 12.89
CA ALA A 78 2.28 9.09 12.17
C ALA A 78 1.42 8.94 10.90
N PRO A 79 0.61 9.95 10.50
CA PRO A 79 -0.20 9.89 9.29
C PRO A 79 0.65 9.85 8.00
N ALA A 80 1.94 9.66 8.14
CA ALA A 80 2.83 9.38 7.04
C ALA A 80 2.74 7.89 6.70
N TYR A 81 2.03 7.56 5.64
CA TYR A 81 2.18 6.30 4.94
C TYR A 81 3.62 6.22 4.40
N VAL A 82 4.56 5.82 5.27
CA VAL A 82 5.93 5.50 4.86
C VAL A 82 5.92 4.06 4.39
N GLN A 83 5.61 3.86 3.12
CA GLN A 83 5.88 2.59 2.47
C GLN A 83 7.40 2.49 2.29
N MET A 84 8.08 1.82 3.21
CA MET A 84 9.46 1.39 2.95
C MET A 84 9.45 0.32 1.88
N VAL A 85 9.86 0.71 0.70
CA VAL A 85 10.03 -0.18 -0.44
C VAL A 85 11.37 -0.88 -0.31
N ARG A 86 11.38 -2.13 0.13
CA ARG A 86 12.56 -2.96 0.29
C ARG A 86 12.90 -3.75 -0.98
N SER A 87 11.92 -3.87 -1.86
CA SER A 87 12.06 -4.52 -3.16
C SER A 87 11.15 -3.87 -4.18
N PRO A 88 11.44 -3.96 -5.48
CA PRO A 88 10.51 -3.51 -6.51
C PRO A 88 9.11 -4.10 -6.36
N SER A 89 8.98 -5.35 -5.89
CA SER A 89 7.69 -6.00 -5.67
C SER A 89 6.87 -5.34 -4.56
N GLU A 90 7.49 -4.78 -3.53
CA GLU A 90 6.77 -4.06 -2.47
C GLU A 90 6.20 -2.72 -2.95
N LEU A 91 6.79 -2.08 -3.95
CA LEU A 91 6.20 -0.92 -4.65
C LEU A 91 4.85 -1.24 -5.30
N PHE A 92 4.59 -2.51 -5.53
CA PHE A 92 3.41 -2.99 -6.25
C PHE A 92 2.36 -3.57 -5.32
N SER A 93 2.69 -3.76 -4.04
CA SER A 93 1.80 -4.36 -3.04
C SER A 93 1.04 -3.29 -2.27
N TYR A 94 -0.23 -3.52 -2.09
CA TYR A 94 -1.04 -2.79 -1.13
C TYR A 94 -1.17 -3.61 0.16
N PRO A 95 -1.46 -2.98 1.31
CA PRO A 95 -1.79 -3.74 2.52
C PRO A 95 -2.91 -4.75 2.25
N ASP A 96 -2.81 -5.96 2.81
CA ASP A 96 -3.82 -7.01 2.64
C ASP A 96 -5.22 -6.57 3.13
N SER A 97 -5.25 -5.63 4.09
CA SER A 97 -6.46 -5.00 4.60
C SER A 97 -7.02 -3.90 3.68
N SER A 98 -6.36 -3.60 2.56
CA SER A 98 -6.86 -2.61 1.61
C SER A 98 -7.79 -3.25 0.59
N GLN A 99 -8.77 -2.47 0.12
CA GLN A 99 -9.72 -2.90 -0.90
C GLN A 99 -9.85 -1.85 -1.99
N PHE A 100 -10.08 -2.28 -3.21
CA PHE A 100 -10.37 -1.39 -4.32
C PHE A 100 -11.88 -1.15 -4.41
N ARG A 101 -12.31 0.09 -4.26
CA ARG A 101 -13.70 0.52 -4.47
C ARG A 101 -13.82 1.10 -5.87
N LEU A 102 -14.46 0.38 -6.77
CA LEU A 102 -14.75 0.82 -8.13
C LEU A 102 -15.68 2.04 -8.10
N LEU A 103 -15.37 3.07 -8.87
CA LEU A 103 -16.21 4.25 -9.11
C LEU A 103 -16.77 4.25 -10.50
N THR A 104 -15.93 4.12 -11.54
CA THR A 104 -16.33 4.06 -12.94
C THR A 104 -15.46 3.09 -13.73
N ASP A 105 -16.02 2.56 -14.82
CA ASP A 105 -15.33 1.77 -15.83
C ASP A 105 -15.85 2.19 -17.22
N ASP A 106 -15.08 3.05 -17.88
CA ASP A 106 -15.50 3.69 -19.11
C ASP A 106 -14.60 3.26 -20.28
N ARG A 107 -15.21 3.06 -21.46
CA ARG A 107 -14.45 2.96 -22.71
C ARG A 107 -14.11 4.36 -23.19
N ILE A 108 -12.81 4.61 -23.42
CA ILE A 108 -12.29 5.91 -23.82
C ILE A 108 -11.38 5.77 -25.04
N LYS A 109 -11.19 6.87 -25.75
CA LYS A 109 -10.17 7.00 -26.79
C LYS A 109 -9.03 7.86 -26.29
N ALA A 110 -7.79 7.43 -26.52
CA ALA A 110 -6.62 8.15 -26.09
C ALA A 110 -6.57 9.52 -26.80
N ASP A 111 -6.62 10.60 -26.04
CA ASP A 111 -6.27 11.93 -26.50
C ASP A 111 -4.75 12.11 -26.57
N LYS A 112 -4.27 13.28 -26.98
CA LYS A 112 -2.82 13.56 -27.11
C LYS A 112 -2.05 13.40 -25.79
N SER A 113 -2.67 13.72 -24.64
CA SER A 113 -2.02 13.60 -23.33
C SER A 113 -1.92 12.16 -22.91
N LEU A 114 -3.03 11.45 -22.96
CA LEU A 114 -3.11 10.05 -22.57
C LEU A 114 -2.25 9.15 -23.47
N ALA A 115 -2.26 9.40 -24.79
CA ALA A 115 -1.43 8.69 -25.76
C ALA A 115 0.06 8.82 -25.44
N ARG A 116 0.52 10.03 -25.09
CA ARG A 116 1.90 10.27 -24.65
C ARG A 116 2.20 9.52 -23.33
N ASP A 117 1.27 9.56 -22.39
CA ASP A 117 1.47 8.95 -21.07
C ASP A 117 1.47 7.42 -21.13
N LEU A 118 0.60 6.83 -21.93
CA LEU A 118 0.51 5.38 -22.13
C LEU A 118 1.52 4.85 -23.16
N GLY A 119 2.08 5.71 -24.02
CA GLY A 119 2.96 5.31 -25.11
C GLY A 119 2.22 4.64 -26.27
N CYS A 120 0.98 5.04 -26.54
CA CYS A 120 0.12 4.53 -27.60
C CYS A 120 -0.19 5.62 -28.65
N GLN A 121 -1.04 5.34 -29.65
CA GLN A 121 -1.47 6.30 -30.64
C GLN A 121 -2.70 7.10 -30.18
N VAL A 122 -2.84 8.34 -30.68
CA VAL A 122 -4.05 9.12 -30.48
C VAL A 122 -5.22 8.41 -31.16
N GLY A 123 -6.31 8.19 -30.42
CA GLY A 123 -7.47 7.48 -30.92
C GLY A 123 -7.53 5.99 -30.54
N ASP A 124 -6.45 5.41 -30.03
CA ASP A 124 -6.47 4.04 -29.51
C ASP A 124 -7.51 3.89 -28.40
N GLU A 125 -8.22 2.77 -28.42
CA GLU A 125 -9.29 2.48 -27.47
C GLU A 125 -8.73 1.82 -26.20
N TRP A 126 -9.21 2.31 -25.06
CA TRP A 126 -8.84 1.82 -23.74
C TRP A 126 -10.08 1.68 -22.85
N VAL A 127 -10.01 0.81 -21.86
CA VAL A 127 -10.94 0.80 -20.73
C VAL A 127 -10.25 1.49 -19.57
N GLN A 128 -10.82 2.62 -19.13
CA GLN A 128 -10.38 3.33 -17.93
C GLN A 128 -11.23 2.87 -16.75
N ILE A 129 -10.58 2.31 -15.75
CA ILE A 129 -11.21 1.86 -14.51
C ILE A 129 -10.73 2.81 -13.42
N SER A 130 -11.64 3.60 -12.88
CA SER A 130 -11.34 4.58 -11.83
C SER A 130 -11.90 4.13 -10.50
N GLY A 131 -11.15 4.31 -9.42
CA GLY A 131 -11.58 3.91 -8.11
C GLY A 131 -10.71 4.45 -6.98
N LEU A 132 -11.11 4.10 -5.77
CA LEU A 132 -10.37 4.38 -4.55
C LEU A 132 -9.80 3.10 -3.98
N ARG A 133 -8.58 3.15 -3.53
CA ARG A 133 -8.06 2.16 -2.60
C ARG A 133 -8.37 2.62 -1.19
N THR A 134 -9.07 1.79 -0.43
CA THR A 134 -9.49 2.10 0.94
C THR A 134 -8.84 1.14 1.92
N LEU A 135 -8.71 1.53 3.18
CA LEU A 135 -8.10 0.74 4.25
C LEU A 135 -9.07 0.57 5.41
N GLY A 136 -9.06 -0.64 6.00
CA GLY A 136 -9.85 -0.96 7.19
C GLY A 136 -11.34 -1.11 6.93
N SER A 137 -12.08 -1.46 7.99
CA SER A 137 -13.54 -1.68 7.96
C SER A 137 -14.33 -0.39 7.67
N GLU A 138 -13.79 0.75 8.04
CA GLU A 138 -14.41 2.06 7.81
C GLU A 138 -14.19 2.60 6.39
N GLY A 139 -13.37 1.92 5.60
CA GLY A 139 -13.15 2.27 4.21
C GLY A 139 -12.39 3.59 4.02
N MET A 140 -11.45 3.93 4.92
CA MET A 140 -10.65 5.15 4.80
C MET A 140 -9.90 5.19 3.45
N PRO A 141 -10.08 6.21 2.61
CA PRO A 141 -9.41 6.30 1.34
C PRO A 141 -7.90 6.57 1.53
N ILE A 142 -7.07 5.78 0.85
CA ILE A 142 -5.61 5.91 0.90
C ILE A 142 -5.01 6.35 -0.44
N CYS A 143 -5.67 6.07 -1.55
CA CYS A 143 -5.30 6.64 -2.83
C CYS A 143 -6.44 6.59 -3.85
N TRP A 144 -6.41 7.55 -4.78
CA TRP A 144 -7.15 7.47 -6.04
C TRP A 144 -6.34 6.65 -7.03
N ALA A 145 -6.99 5.74 -7.75
CA ALA A 145 -6.33 4.94 -8.77
C ALA A 145 -7.11 4.97 -10.09
N ASN A 146 -6.38 5.20 -11.18
CA ASN A 146 -6.85 4.97 -12.53
C ASN A 146 -6.07 3.79 -13.11
N VAL A 147 -6.79 2.81 -13.65
CA VAL A 147 -6.23 1.67 -14.34
C VAL A 147 -6.66 1.74 -15.80
N TYR A 148 -5.71 1.69 -16.71
CA TYR A 148 -5.97 1.67 -18.13
C TYR A 148 -5.60 0.29 -18.67
N VAL A 149 -6.55 -0.37 -19.30
CA VAL A 149 -6.35 -1.68 -19.91
C VAL A 149 -6.87 -1.66 -21.35
N ILE A 150 -6.24 -2.47 -22.21
CA ILE A 150 -6.76 -2.67 -23.56
C ILE A 150 -8.18 -3.27 -23.49
N PRO A 151 -9.04 -3.06 -24.51
CA PRO A 151 -10.43 -3.48 -24.48
C PRO A 151 -10.64 -4.96 -24.15
N GLU A 152 -9.72 -5.83 -24.57
CA GLU A 152 -9.72 -7.27 -24.34
C GLU A 152 -9.70 -7.63 -22.84
N TYR A 153 -9.05 -6.79 -22.01
CA TYR A 153 -8.95 -6.99 -20.56
C TYR A 153 -10.03 -6.22 -19.79
N GLY A 154 -10.92 -5.52 -20.46
CA GLY A 154 -11.94 -4.66 -19.84
C GLY A 154 -12.84 -5.37 -18.83
N SER A 155 -13.11 -6.66 -19.04
CA SER A 155 -13.92 -7.45 -18.10
C SER A 155 -13.31 -7.60 -16.69
N ILE A 156 -12.03 -7.25 -16.51
CA ILE A 156 -11.37 -7.27 -15.20
C ILE A 156 -12.02 -6.27 -14.23
N ALA A 157 -12.63 -5.19 -14.73
CA ALA A 157 -13.30 -4.17 -13.91
C ALA A 157 -14.31 -4.78 -12.94
N GLN A 158 -15.08 -5.75 -13.39
CA GLN A 158 -16.10 -6.43 -12.58
C GLN A 158 -15.52 -7.24 -11.41
N ARG A 159 -14.25 -7.63 -11.50
CA ARG A 159 -13.55 -8.44 -10.49
C ARG A 159 -12.69 -7.60 -9.54
N LEU A 160 -12.50 -6.31 -9.83
CA LEU A 160 -11.67 -5.42 -9.02
C LEU A 160 -12.38 -4.96 -7.75
N GLY A 161 -13.69 -4.80 -7.79
CA GLY A 161 -14.47 -4.36 -6.64
C GLY A 161 -14.28 -5.27 -5.42
N GLY A 162 -13.88 -4.70 -4.27
CA GLY A 162 -13.61 -5.44 -3.04
C GLY A 162 -12.27 -6.20 -3.03
N SER A 163 -11.49 -6.20 -4.11
CA SER A 163 -10.22 -6.94 -4.18
C SER A 163 -9.08 -6.18 -3.51
N SER A 164 -8.27 -6.91 -2.73
CA SER A 164 -6.97 -6.44 -2.22
C SER A 164 -5.83 -6.70 -3.22
N ARG A 165 -6.05 -7.57 -4.20
CA ARG A 165 -5.02 -8.00 -5.14
C ARG A 165 -4.62 -6.90 -6.13
N PRO A 166 -3.35 -6.87 -6.56
CA PRO A 166 -2.92 -6.02 -7.66
C PRO A 166 -3.61 -6.40 -8.98
N VAL A 167 -4.00 -5.38 -9.76
CA VAL A 167 -4.74 -5.58 -11.03
C VAL A 167 -3.92 -6.42 -12.02
N TYR A 168 -2.62 -6.20 -12.10
CA TYR A 168 -1.74 -6.92 -13.03
C TYR A 168 -1.72 -8.42 -12.77
N GLU A 169 -1.76 -8.86 -11.50
CA GLU A 169 -1.83 -10.28 -11.15
C GLU A 169 -3.16 -10.89 -11.59
N MET A 170 -4.25 -10.14 -11.41
CA MET A 170 -5.57 -10.59 -11.83
C MET A 170 -5.67 -10.72 -13.35
N ILE A 171 -5.04 -9.80 -14.11
CA ILE A 171 -4.96 -9.88 -15.57
C ILE A 171 -4.11 -11.09 -15.99
N ALA A 172 -2.91 -11.24 -15.43
CA ALA A 172 -2.01 -12.35 -15.73
C ALA A 172 -2.69 -13.71 -15.53
N GLU A 173 -3.42 -13.87 -14.41
CA GLU A 173 -4.14 -15.10 -14.11
C GLU A 173 -5.34 -15.34 -15.02
N THR A 174 -6.16 -14.27 -15.24
CA THR A 174 -7.43 -14.39 -15.97
C THR A 174 -7.21 -14.62 -17.46
N PHE A 175 -6.25 -13.90 -18.05
CA PHE A 175 -6.00 -13.90 -19.49
C PHE A 175 -4.77 -14.71 -19.88
N LYS A 176 -4.10 -15.35 -18.89
CA LYS A 176 -2.84 -16.13 -19.07
C LYS A 176 -1.71 -15.30 -19.67
N GLU A 177 -1.67 -14.02 -19.33
CA GLU A 177 -0.64 -13.12 -19.78
C GLU A 177 0.63 -13.23 -18.93
N SER A 178 1.79 -13.07 -19.57
CA SER A 178 3.07 -12.96 -18.89
C SER A 178 3.55 -11.51 -18.92
N ILE A 179 3.79 -10.93 -17.75
CA ILE A 179 4.39 -9.60 -17.64
C ILE A 179 5.89 -9.74 -17.71
N GLU A 180 6.50 -9.14 -18.73
CA GLU A 180 7.94 -9.19 -18.96
C GLU A 180 8.66 -7.93 -18.48
N ASN A 181 7.96 -6.80 -18.48
CA ASN A 181 8.56 -5.53 -18.09
C ASN A 181 7.56 -4.70 -17.26
N ILE A 182 8.10 -4.06 -16.22
CA ILE A 182 7.36 -3.10 -15.39
C ILE A 182 8.18 -1.82 -15.31
N THR A 183 7.62 -0.73 -15.84
CA THR A 183 8.20 0.61 -15.69
C THR A 183 7.42 1.38 -14.64
N VAL A 184 8.12 2.03 -13.71
CA VAL A 184 7.53 2.87 -12.67
C VAL A 184 7.95 4.32 -12.85
N ARG A 185 6.97 5.23 -12.84
CA ARG A 185 7.18 6.68 -12.85
C ARG A 185 6.62 7.26 -11.56
N LEU A 186 7.43 8.02 -10.85
CA LEU A 186 7.04 8.75 -9.65
C LEU A 186 7.01 10.25 -9.97
N THR A 187 5.92 10.92 -9.60
CA THR A 187 5.76 12.36 -9.82
C THR A 187 5.15 12.99 -8.57
N ALA A 188 5.83 14.00 -8.03
CA ALA A 188 5.28 14.81 -6.94
C ALA A 188 4.37 15.90 -7.52
N GLY A 189 3.30 16.22 -6.81
CA GLY A 189 2.34 17.24 -7.21
C GLY A 189 1.43 17.63 -6.06
N VAL A 190 0.32 18.28 -6.40
CA VAL A 190 -0.74 18.63 -5.46
C VAL A 190 -2.07 18.07 -5.95
N LEU A 191 -2.96 17.78 -5.03
CA LEU A 191 -4.30 17.28 -5.34
C LEU A 191 -5.17 18.41 -5.90
N SER A 192 -5.88 18.12 -7.00
CA SER A 192 -6.97 18.96 -7.47
C SER A 192 -8.19 18.86 -6.55
N ALA A 193 -9.07 19.88 -6.56
CA ALA A 193 -10.28 19.94 -5.75
C ALA A 193 -11.09 18.64 -5.80
N GLN A 194 -11.36 18.10 -6.98
CA GLN A 194 -12.13 16.86 -7.17
C GLN A 194 -11.48 15.64 -6.47
N LYS A 195 -10.15 15.48 -6.61
CA LYS A 195 -9.44 14.34 -5.98
C LYS A 195 -9.32 14.52 -4.48
N ALA A 196 -9.11 15.76 -4.02
CA ALA A 196 -9.03 16.11 -2.61
C ALA A 196 -10.36 15.82 -1.89
N GLU A 197 -11.49 16.25 -2.46
CA GLU A 197 -12.82 15.92 -1.95
C GLU A 197 -13.04 14.42 -1.84
N THR A 198 -12.71 13.67 -2.89
CA THR A 198 -12.90 12.21 -2.93
C THR A 198 -12.01 11.48 -1.93
N LEU A 199 -10.82 12.01 -1.64
CA LEU A 199 -9.87 11.47 -0.68
C LEU A 199 -10.11 12.00 0.75
N ALA A 200 -11.11 12.87 0.95
CA ALA A 200 -11.42 13.52 2.22
C ALA A 200 -10.23 14.31 2.82
N VAL A 201 -9.52 15.04 1.96
CA VAL A 201 -8.40 15.93 2.33
C VAL A 201 -8.60 17.31 1.72
N GLU A 202 -7.77 18.28 2.13
CA GLU A 202 -7.84 19.67 1.61
C GLU A 202 -7.30 19.74 0.17
N GLU A 203 -7.89 20.65 -0.63
CA GLU A 203 -7.36 20.98 -1.95
C GLU A 203 -5.92 21.50 -1.82
N GLY A 204 -5.06 21.14 -2.80
CA GLY A 204 -3.66 21.51 -2.77
C GLY A 204 -2.79 20.63 -1.85
N THR A 205 -3.35 19.64 -1.16
CA THR A 205 -2.58 18.68 -0.38
C THR A 205 -1.47 18.07 -1.25
N PRO A 206 -0.20 18.07 -0.78
CA PRO A 206 0.90 17.42 -1.49
C PRO A 206 0.61 15.94 -1.74
N SER A 207 0.92 15.48 -2.95
CA SER A 207 0.63 14.11 -3.36
C SER A 207 1.78 13.50 -4.15
N LEU A 208 1.88 12.17 -4.09
CA LEU A 208 2.76 11.39 -4.93
C LEU A 208 1.94 10.56 -5.91
N SER A 209 2.14 10.80 -7.20
CA SER A 209 1.57 9.96 -8.26
C SER A 209 2.54 8.86 -8.62
N VAL A 210 2.05 7.62 -8.57
CA VAL A 210 2.81 6.41 -8.93
C VAL A 210 2.17 5.79 -10.16
N SER A 211 2.77 5.98 -11.33
CA SER A 211 2.33 5.34 -12.57
C SER A 211 3.13 4.06 -12.80
N ARG A 212 2.44 2.96 -13.10
CA ARG A 212 3.02 1.66 -13.38
C ARG A 212 2.58 1.19 -14.74
N PHE A 213 3.53 0.90 -15.59
CA PHE A 213 3.31 0.43 -16.95
C PHE A 213 3.74 -1.02 -17.03
N TYR A 214 2.81 -1.90 -17.33
CA TYR A 214 3.02 -3.34 -17.45
C TYR A 214 3.00 -3.71 -18.92
N ARG A 215 4.03 -4.41 -19.39
CA ARG A 215 4.13 -4.86 -20.76
C ARG A 215 4.29 -6.37 -20.80
N GLY A 216 3.45 -7.00 -21.63
CA GLY A 216 3.53 -8.41 -21.95
C GLY A 216 4.42 -8.69 -23.16
N ARG A 217 4.38 -9.93 -23.69
CA ARG A 217 5.16 -10.35 -24.87
C ARG A 217 4.79 -9.63 -26.16
N GLY A 218 3.63 -9.03 -26.24
CA GLY A 218 3.11 -8.35 -27.45
C GLY A 218 3.31 -6.81 -27.44
N GLY A 219 3.89 -6.23 -26.41
CA GLY A 219 4.10 -4.79 -26.30
C GLY A 219 3.38 -4.15 -25.13
#